data_079559058ace1ca9d551977037708fb1
#
_entry.id   079559058ace1ca9d551977037708fb1
#
_cell.length_a   1.000
_cell.length_b   1.000
_cell.length_c   1.000
_cell.angle_alpha   90.00
_cell.angle_beta   90.00
_cell.angle_gamma   90.00
#
_symmetry.space_group_name_H-M   'P 1'
#
loop_
_entity.id
_entity.type
_entity.pdbx_description
1 polymer ?
#
loop_
_entity_poly.entity_id
_entity_poly.type
_entity_poly.pdbx_seq_one_letter_code
_entity_poly.pdbx_strand_id
1 'polypeptide(L)'
;HDIDWSGASTLADVVDEYAAFAVTDQAYVIELATELKNMAIQNGYTTELEIAEFIYAFVGDIQYQLDSIDYGDREYPKFPIEMLWEQNGDCEDAALLYISLTESIGYDAALMIGEVKSSSDEEWVGHAWAVIFIPDHSGDGWYGLGSKSEVPYYFVEATAHYDGSSMIGRNPWYDVQNHGFYDVE
;
A
#
# COMPACT_ATOMS: atom_id res chain seq x y z
N HIS A 1 -1.54 -15.81 12.05
CA HIS A 1 -0.81 -15.28 10.87
C HIS A 1 0.72 -15.10 11.15
N ASP A 2 1.34 -16.02 11.89
CA ASP A 2 2.82 -15.94 12.09
C ASP A 2 3.52 -16.20 10.75
N ILE A 3 4.16 -15.18 10.17
CA ILE A 3 5.04 -15.37 9.02
C ILE A 3 6.31 -16.06 9.52
N ASP A 4 6.59 -17.25 8.99
CA ASP A 4 7.82 -17.98 9.32
C ASP A 4 9.00 -17.48 8.47
N TRP A 5 9.71 -16.52 9.00
CA TRP A 5 10.92 -15.96 8.37
C TRP A 5 12.06 -16.96 8.22
N SER A 6 12.00 -18.12 8.90
CA SER A 6 13.09 -19.11 8.89
C SER A 6 13.31 -19.75 7.52
N GLY A 7 12.32 -19.67 6.62
CA GLY A 7 12.37 -20.17 5.25
C GLY A 7 12.62 -19.11 4.19
N ALA A 8 12.45 -17.83 4.51
CA ALA A 8 12.65 -16.73 3.57
C ALA A 8 14.15 -16.55 3.30
N SER A 9 14.58 -16.87 2.09
CA SER A 9 15.98 -16.76 1.69
C SER A 9 16.26 -15.54 0.82
N THR A 10 15.20 -14.90 0.33
CA THR A 10 15.27 -13.72 -0.53
C THR A 10 14.15 -12.73 -0.17
N LEU A 11 14.30 -11.48 -0.58
CA LEU A 11 13.25 -10.47 -0.44
C LEU A 11 11.96 -10.88 -1.19
N ALA A 12 12.10 -11.58 -2.32
CA ALA A 12 10.96 -12.06 -3.08
C ALA A 12 10.10 -13.06 -2.28
N ASP A 13 10.74 -13.98 -1.51
CA ASP A 13 10.01 -14.92 -0.66
C ASP A 13 9.15 -14.18 0.39
N VAL A 14 9.68 -13.09 0.93
CA VAL A 14 8.99 -12.23 1.90
C VAL A 14 7.78 -11.54 1.27
N VAL A 15 7.98 -10.93 0.10
CA VAL A 15 6.91 -10.17 -0.60
C VAL A 15 5.74 -11.09 -0.96
N ASP A 16 6.02 -12.31 -1.44
CA ASP A 16 5.00 -13.29 -1.79
C ASP A 16 4.13 -13.71 -0.59
N GLU A 17 4.73 -13.83 0.61
CA GLU A 17 3.98 -14.17 1.82
C GLU A 17 3.03 -13.04 2.25
N TYR A 18 3.48 -11.79 2.22
CA TYR A 18 2.62 -10.63 2.51
C TYR A 18 1.51 -10.45 1.49
N ALA A 19 1.80 -10.65 0.22
CA ALA A 19 0.84 -10.47 -0.85
C ALA A 19 -0.39 -11.39 -0.73
N ALA A 20 -0.25 -12.54 -0.05
CA ALA A 20 -1.37 -13.43 0.23
C ALA A 20 -2.45 -12.80 1.14
N PHE A 21 -2.15 -11.68 1.79
CA PHE A 21 -3.10 -10.91 2.59
C PHE A 21 -3.86 -9.86 1.75
N ALA A 22 -3.40 -9.53 0.55
CA ALA A 22 -4.20 -8.73 -0.37
C ALA A 22 -5.40 -9.54 -0.87
N VAL A 23 -6.60 -9.05 -0.65
CA VAL A 23 -7.84 -9.74 -1.03
C VAL A 23 -8.71 -8.81 -1.89
N THR A 24 -8.82 -9.13 -3.16
CA THR A 24 -9.48 -8.27 -4.17
C THR A 24 -10.89 -8.77 -4.53
N ASP A 25 -11.19 -10.04 -4.26
CA ASP A 25 -12.42 -10.73 -4.65
C ASP A 25 -13.46 -10.90 -3.50
N GLN A 26 -13.12 -10.45 -2.30
CA GLN A 26 -14.01 -10.55 -1.16
C GLN A 26 -15.13 -9.52 -1.24
N ALA A 27 -16.37 -9.96 -1.01
CA ALA A 27 -17.57 -9.12 -1.16
C ALA A 27 -17.48 -7.79 -0.36
N TYR A 28 -16.98 -7.83 0.86
CA TYR A 28 -16.85 -6.64 1.71
C TYR A 28 -15.83 -5.62 1.17
N VAL A 29 -14.75 -6.11 0.53
CA VAL A 29 -13.73 -5.24 -0.10
C VAL A 29 -14.35 -4.53 -1.31
N ILE A 30 -14.99 -5.31 -2.19
CA ILE A 30 -15.65 -4.79 -3.40
C ILE A 30 -16.75 -3.78 -3.03
N GLU A 31 -17.57 -4.09 -2.02
CA GLU A 31 -18.65 -3.21 -1.55
C GLU A 31 -18.06 -1.90 -0.98
N LEU A 32 -17.06 -1.98 -0.11
CA LEU A 32 -16.40 -0.79 0.46
C LEU A 32 -15.72 0.06 -0.61
N ALA A 33 -14.92 -0.53 -1.49
CA ALA A 33 -14.25 0.19 -2.56
C ALA A 33 -15.23 0.85 -3.53
N THR A 34 -16.33 0.16 -3.87
CA THR A 34 -17.40 0.71 -4.69
C THR A 34 -18.07 1.90 -4.01
N GLU A 35 -18.33 1.82 -2.71
CA GLU A 35 -18.93 2.92 -1.96
C GLU A 35 -17.98 4.12 -1.88
N LEU A 36 -16.69 3.90 -1.58
CA LEU A 36 -15.68 4.96 -1.59
C LEU A 36 -15.58 5.65 -2.95
N LYS A 37 -15.57 4.89 -4.05
CA LYS A 37 -15.62 5.43 -5.41
C LYS A 37 -16.87 6.28 -5.65
N ASN A 38 -18.03 5.79 -5.23
CA ASN A 38 -19.28 6.52 -5.37
C ASN A 38 -19.28 7.83 -4.55
N MET A 39 -18.76 7.77 -3.32
CA MET A 39 -18.59 8.95 -2.47
C MET A 39 -17.63 9.97 -3.09
N ALA A 40 -16.51 9.53 -3.67
CA ALA A 40 -15.59 10.39 -4.39
C ALA A 40 -16.30 11.12 -5.53
N ILE A 41 -17.00 10.39 -6.38
CA ILE A 41 -17.75 10.94 -7.54
C ILE A 41 -18.83 11.93 -7.08
N GLN A 42 -19.58 11.63 -6.02
CA GLN A 42 -20.62 12.51 -5.46
C GLN A 42 -20.04 13.82 -4.91
N ASN A 43 -18.77 13.81 -4.47
CA ASN A 43 -18.04 14.99 -4.01
C ASN A 43 -17.27 15.71 -5.11
N GLY A 44 -17.40 15.28 -6.38
CA GLY A 44 -16.81 15.93 -7.55
C GLY A 44 -15.43 15.42 -7.94
N TYR A 45 -14.92 14.38 -7.29
CA TYR A 45 -13.68 13.69 -7.65
C TYR A 45 -13.98 12.63 -8.69
N THR A 46 -13.62 12.88 -9.96
CA THR A 46 -14.11 12.07 -11.09
C THR A 46 -13.03 11.43 -11.94
N THR A 47 -11.78 11.86 -11.79
CA THR A 47 -10.64 11.25 -12.49
C THR A 47 -10.14 10.02 -11.71
N GLU A 48 -9.42 9.13 -12.40
CA GLU A 48 -8.82 7.95 -11.76
C GLU A 48 -7.87 8.36 -10.62
N LEU A 49 -7.06 9.40 -10.82
CA LEU A 49 -6.19 9.93 -9.78
C LEU A 49 -6.99 10.41 -8.56
N GLU A 50 -8.02 11.23 -8.76
CA GLU A 50 -8.82 11.77 -7.65
C GLU A 50 -9.56 10.68 -6.87
N ILE A 51 -10.03 9.63 -7.54
CA ILE A 51 -10.66 8.49 -6.87
C ILE A 51 -9.63 7.69 -6.08
N ALA A 52 -8.46 7.43 -6.65
CA ALA A 52 -7.36 6.75 -5.94
C ALA A 52 -6.86 7.55 -4.72
N GLU A 53 -6.77 8.87 -4.83
CA GLU A 53 -6.46 9.79 -3.72
C GLU A 53 -7.56 9.81 -2.64
N PHE A 54 -8.82 9.65 -3.03
CA PHE A 54 -9.93 9.55 -2.08
C PHE A 54 -9.84 8.26 -1.24
N ILE A 55 -9.50 7.13 -1.89
CA ILE A 55 -9.25 5.86 -1.20
C ILE A 55 -8.00 5.97 -0.32
N TYR A 56 -6.95 6.62 -0.83
CA TYR A 56 -5.76 6.92 -0.04
C TYR A 56 -6.09 7.67 1.24
N ALA A 57 -6.90 8.75 1.15
CA ALA A 57 -7.29 9.54 2.30
C ALA A 57 -8.07 8.70 3.34
N PHE A 58 -8.90 7.75 2.89
CA PHE A 58 -9.61 6.83 3.76
C PHE A 58 -8.66 5.89 4.52
N VAL A 59 -7.69 5.27 3.82
CA VAL A 59 -6.74 4.35 4.44
C VAL A 59 -5.79 5.09 5.38
N GLY A 60 -5.24 6.23 4.95
CA GLY A 60 -4.32 7.04 5.75
C GLY A 60 -4.93 7.72 6.98
N ASP A 61 -6.26 7.66 7.14
CA ASP A 61 -6.96 8.13 8.35
C ASP A 61 -7.06 7.03 9.43
N ILE A 62 -6.75 5.78 9.10
CA ILE A 62 -6.65 4.68 10.06
C ILE A 62 -5.40 4.87 10.91
N GLN A 63 -5.51 4.61 12.21
CA GLN A 63 -4.40 4.83 13.15
C GLN A 63 -3.19 3.95 12.82
N TYR A 64 -2.02 4.56 12.64
CA TYR A 64 -0.77 3.81 12.55
C TYR A 64 -0.39 3.20 13.90
N GLN A 65 -0.13 1.90 13.93
CA GLN A 65 0.26 1.18 15.14
C GLN A 65 1.13 -0.02 14.78
N LEU A 66 2.34 -0.05 15.35
CA LEU A 66 3.27 -1.16 15.16
C LEU A 66 2.74 -2.45 15.79
N ASP A 67 2.95 -3.56 15.15
CA ASP A 67 2.63 -4.92 15.63
C ASP A 67 3.19 -5.23 17.00
N SER A 68 4.39 -4.72 17.32
CA SER A 68 5.03 -4.91 18.62
C SER A 68 4.20 -4.42 19.81
N ILE A 69 3.23 -3.54 19.59
CA ILE A 69 2.34 -3.04 20.65
C ILE A 69 1.28 -4.09 21.01
N ASP A 70 0.69 -4.73 20.01
CA ASP A 70 -0.43 -5.65 20.21
C ASP A 70 0.02 -7.12 20.27
N TYR A 71 1.06 -7.48 19.51
CA TYR A 71 1.47 -8.87 19.28
C TYR A 71 2.88 -9.19 19.82
N GLY A 72 3.54 -8.23 20.48
CA GLY A 72 4.90 -8.37 21.02
C GLY A 72 5.94 -8.31 19.88
N ASP A 73 6.94 -9.20 19.91
CA ASP A 73 8.02 -9.21 18.90
C ASP A 73 7.63 -9.99 17.62
N ARG A 74 6.34 -10.13 17.34
CA ARG A 74 5.84 -10.84 16.16
C ARG A 74 5.40 -9.86 15.09
N GLU A 75 5.73 -10.18 13.88
CA GLU A 75 5.17 -9.60 12.68
C GLU A 75 3.79 -10.24 12.43
N TYR A 76 2.77 -9.44 12.28
CA TYR A 76 1.39 -9.91 12.16
C TYR A 76 0.66 -9.16 11.05
N PRO A 77 0.91 -9.49 9.78
CA PRO A 77 0.19 -8.84 8.69
C PRO A 77 -1.31 -9.14 8.79
N LYS A 78 -2.11 -8.09 8.71
CA LYS A 78 -3.57 -8.15 8.85
C LYS A 78 -4.24 -8.32 7.49
N PHE A 79 -5.28 -9.13 7.45
CA PHE A 79 -6.23 -9.03 6.36
C PHE A 79 -6.93 -7.66 6.39
N PRO A 80 -7.37 -7.11 5.24
CA PRO A 80 -8.12 -5.85 5.18
C PRO A 80 -9.26 -5.77 6.19
N ILE A 81 -9.98 -6.86 6.43
CA ILE A 81 -11.07 -6.89 7.40
C ILE A 81 -10.61 -6.69 8.84
N GLU A 82 -9.42 -7.19 9.19
CA GLU A 82 -8.85 -7.06 10.53
C GLU A 82 -8.44 -5.60 10.76
N MET A 83 -7.71 -4.98 9.83
CA MET A 83 -7.35 -3.58 9.90
C MET A 83 -8.58 -2.66 9.97
N LEU A 84 -9.63 -2.94 9.19
CA LEU A 84 -10.89 -2.21 9.22
C LEU A 84 -11.64 -2.37 10.53
N TRP A 85 -11.61 -3.56 11.14
CA TRP A 85 -12.28 -3.83 12.41
C TRP A 85 -11.54 -3.23 13.60
N GLU A 86 -10.21 -3.36 13.63
CA GLU A 86 -9.36 -2.88 14.71
C GLU A 86 -9.07 -1.38 14.64
N GLN A 87 -9.26 -0.76 13.46
CA GLN A 87 -9.00 0.64 13.17
C GLN A 87 -7.54 1.05 13.44
N ASN A 88 -6.64 0.10 13.28
CA ASN A 88 -5.20 0.31 13.36
C ASN A 88 -4.45 -0.71 12.49
N GLY A 89 -3.21 -0.38 12.16
CA GLY A 89 -2.30 -1.23 11.43
C GLY A 89 -0.97 -0.51 11.17
N ASP A 90 0.02 -1.21 10.68
CA ASP A 90 1.29 -0.60 10.30
C ASP A 90 1.48 -0.51 8.77
N CYS A 91 2.73 -0.56 8.27
CA CYS A 91 2.99 -0.18 6.90
C CYS A 91 2.44 -1.19 5.88
N GLU A 92 2.64 -2.48 6.12
CA GLU A 92 2.13 -3.52 5.22
C GLU A 92 0.61 -3.61 5.28
N ASP A 93 0.00 -3.48 6.46
CA ASP A 93 -1.45 -3.51 6.63
C ASP A 93 -2.13 -2.40 5.82
N ALA A 94 -1.60 -1.18 5.92
CA ALA A 94 -2.10 -0.04 5.17
C ALA A 94 -1.90 -0.22 3.65
N ALA A 95 -0.74 -0.71 3.23
CA ALA A 95 -0.46 -0.99 1.83
C ALA A 95 -1.40 -2.06 1.27
N LEU A 96 -1.57 -3.18 2.00
CA LEU A 96 -2.45 -4.29 1.62
C LEU A 96 -3.93 -3.87 1.54
N LEU A 97 -4.41 -3.06 2.49
CA LEU A 97 -5.77 -2.53 2.45
C LEU A 97 -5.95 -1.61 1.24
N TYR A 98 -5.01 -0.70 0.98
CA TYR A 98 -5.07 0.21 -0.16
C TYR A 98 -5.11 -0.54 -1.49
N ILE A 99 -4.21 -1.51 -1.68
CA ILE A 99 -4.14 -2.35 -2.88
C ILE A 99 -5.45 -3.13 -3.05
N SER A 100 -5.92 -3.79 -1.99
CA SER A 100 -7.15 -4.59 -2.04
C SER A 100 -8.36 -3.76 -2.48
N LEU A 101 -8.49 -2.53 -1.98
CA LEU A 101 -9.56 -1.62 -2.36
C LEU A 101 -9.44 -1.13 -3.80
N THR A 102 -8.26 -0.72 -4.23
CA THR A 102 -8.06 -0.16 -5.58
C THR A 102 -8.15 -1.24 -6.66
N GLU A 103 -7.53 -2.38 -6.48
CA GLU A 103 -7.61 -3.53 -7.39
C GLU A 103 -9.05 -4.02 -7.56
N SER A 104 -9.81 -4.12 -6.47
CA SER A 104 -11.21 -4.61 -6.52
C SER A 104 -12.14 -3.77 -7.40
N ILE A 105 -11.76 -2.54 -7.74
CA ILE A 105 -12.51 -1.63 -8.62
C ILE A 105 -11.80 -1.31 -9.94
N GLY A 106 -10.75 -2.09 -10.25
CA GLY A 106 -10.12 -2.16 -11.57
C GLY A 106 -8.89 -1.30 -11.76
N TYR A 107 -8.22 -0.84 -10.70
CA TYR A 107 -6.87 -0.28 -10.80
C TYR A 107 -5.86 -1.43 -10.92
N ASP A 108 -4.64 -1.09 -11.34
CA ASP A 108 -3.48 -1.99 -11.37
C ASP A 108 -2.50 -1.49 -10.30
N ALA A 109 -2.37 -2.25 -9.22
CA ALA A 109 -1.56 -1.89 -8.05
C ALA A 109 -0.68 -3.05 -7.59
N ALA A 110 0.40 -2.76 -6.88
CA ALA A 110 1.31 -3.78 -6.38
C ALA A 110 1.84 -3.42 -5.00
N LEU A 111 2.24 -4.46 -4.24
CA LEU A 111 2.94 -4.31 -2.97
C LEU A 111 4.43 -4.16 -3.23
N MET A 112 5.05 -3.21 -2.56
CA MET A 112 6.49 -3.03 -2.50
C MET A 112 6.97 -3.23 -1.06
N ILE A 113 8.07 -3.97 -0.90
CA ILE A 113 8.79 -4.10 0.37
C ILE A 113 10.26 -3.79 0.13
N GLY A 114 10.87 -3.08 1.05
CA GLY A 114 12.28 -2.71 0.95
C GLY A 114 12.80 -2.04 2.20
N GLU A 115 13.91 -1.35 2.06
CA GLU A 115 14.51 -0.57 3.13
C GLU A 115 14.47 0.92 2.74
N VAL A 116 14.09 1.75 3.69
CA VAL A 116 13.98 3.20 3.53
C VAL A 116 14.75 3.94 4.61
N LYS A 117 15.06 5.21 4.39
CA LYS A 117 15.53 6.13 5.43
C LYS A 117 14.96 7.53 5.23
N SER A 118 14.75 8.21 6.35
CA SER A 118 14.17 9.56 6.36
C SER A 118 15.22 10.66 6.17
N SER A 119 16.49 10.38 6.43
CA SER A 119 17.61 11.30 6.21
C SER A 119 18.94 10.57 5.97
N SER A 120 19.97 11.31 5.56
CA SER A 120 21.32 10.76 5.32
C SER A 120 21.94 10.12 6.57
N ASP A 121 21.58 10.57 7.75
CA ASP A 121 22.22 10.22 9.01
C ASP A 121 21.44 9.14 9.79
N GLU A 122 20.25 8.74 9.31
CA GLU A 122 19.44 7.71 9.92
C GLU A 122 19.79 6.32 9.41
N GLU A 123 19.46 5.30 10.22
CA GLU A 123 19.60 3.90 9.85
C GLU A 123 18.53 3.49 8.84
N TRP A 124 18.83 2.45 8.08
CA TRP A 124 17.86 1.81 7.20
C TRP A 124 16.83 1.04 8.02
N VAL A 125 15.56 1.21 7.67
CA VAL A 125 14.45 0.49 8.29
C VAL A 125 13.63 -0.25 7.23
N GLY A 126 13.16 -1.44 7.56
CA GLY A 126 12.22 -2.17 6.73
C GLY A 126 10.92 -1.39 6.59
N HIS A 127 10.35 -1.40 5.38
CA HIS A 127 9.12 -0.68 5.08
C HIS A 127 8.35 -1.36 3.95
N ALA A 128 7.02 -1.29 4.03
CA ALA A 128 6.12 -1.70 2.97
C ALA A 128 5.30 -0.51 2.48
N TRP A 129 5.07 -0.43 1.17
CA TRP A 129 4.26 0.61 0.55
C TRP A 129 3.53 0.06 -0.67
N ALA A 130 2.50 0.75 -1.10
CA ALA A 130 1.83 0.42 -2.35
C ALA A 130 2.43 1.20 -3.53
N VAL A 131 2.25 0.65 -4.72
CA VAL A 131 2.43 1.38 -5.98
C VAL A 131 1.21 1.16 -6.85
N ILE A 132 0.83 2.15 -7.64
CA ILE A 132 -0.38 2.11 -8.46
C ILE A 132 -0.11 2.72 -9.85
N PHE A 133 -0.67 2.09 -10.89
CA PHE A 133 -0.69 2.68 -12.21
C PHE A 133 -1.89 3.63 -12.36
N ILE A 134 -1.62 4.86 -12.76
CA ILE A 134 -2.63 5.87 -13.08
C ILE A 134 -2.36 6.40 -14.49
N PRO A 135 -3.29 6.22 -15.43
CA PRO A 135 -3.15 6.77 -16.79
C PRO A 135 -2.95 8.29 -16.78
N ASP A 136 -2.09 8.78 -17.67
CA ASP A 136 -1.82 10.21 -17.85
C ASP A 136 -1.31 10.97 -16.61
N HIS A 137 -0.98 10.24 -15.52
CA HIS A 137 -0.34 10.84 -14.35
C HIS A 137 1.16 11.04 -14.58
N SER A 138 1.72 12.05 -13.92
CA SER A 138 3.15 12.33 -13.91
C SER A 138 3.57 12.70 -12.49
N GLY A 139 4.34 11.84 -11.87
CA GLY A 139 4.91 12.04 -10.52
C GLY A 139 6.39 11.64 -10.52
N ASP A 140 7.14 12.10 -9.53
CA ASP A 140 8.58 11.85 -9.44
C ASP A 140 8.92 10.47 -8.84
N GLY A 141 8.03 9.94 -8.01
CA GLY A 141 8.20 8.64 -7.35
C GLY A 141 7.48 7.52 -8.11
N TRP A 142 8.11 6.97 -9.15
CA TRP A 142 7.54 5.85 -9.90
C TRP A 142 8.52 4.68 -10.04
N TYR A 143 7.98 3.50 -10.27
CA TYR A 143 8.70 2.23 -10.47
C TYR A 143 8.24 1.54 -11.75
N GLY A 144 9.16 0.87 -12.45
CA GLY A 144 8.81 -0.11 -13.47
C GLY A 144 8.82 -1.50 -12.84
N LEU A 145 7.74 -2.26 -12.99
CA LEU A 145 7.60 -3.56 -12.34
C LEU A 145 7.88 -4.71 -13.31
N GLY A 146 8.93 -5.48 -13.08
CA GLY A 146 9.22 -6.70 -13.81
C GLY A 146 9.13 -6.57 -15.33
N SER A 147 8.20 -7.29 -15.95
CA SER A 147 7.94 -7.22 -17.41
C SER A 147 7.25 -5.93 -17.85
N LYS A 148 6.68 -5.16 -16.92
CA LYS A 148 6.04 -3.85 -17.14
C LYS A 148 7.02 -2.69 -16.84
N SER A 149 8.32 -2.87 -17.04
CA SER A 149 9.38 -1.91 -16.68
C SER A 149 9.23 -0.51 -17.29
N GLU A 150 8.52 -0.39 -18.42
CA GLU A 150 8.23 0.89 -19.08
C GLU A 150 6.90 1.53 -18.61
N VAL A 151 6.15 0.86 -17.74
CA VAL A 151 4.89 1.35 -17.19
C VAL A 151 5.16 2.02 -15.84
N PRO A 152 4.81 3.29 -15.66
CA PRO A 152 5.07 3.98 -14.40
C PRO A 152 4.02 3.61 -13.35
N TYR A 153 4.44 2.86 -12.33
CA TYR A 153 3.67 2.66 -11.11
C TYR A 153 4.11 3.69 -10.08
N TYR A 154 3.20 4.48 -9.59
CA TYR A 154 3.48 5.59 -8.71
C TYR A 154 3.45 5.19 -7.25
N PHE A 155 4.40 5.71 -6.47
CA PHE A 155 4.54 5.48 -5.04
C PHE A 155 3.28 5.92 -4.28
N VAL A 156 2.86 5.09 -3.30
CA VAL A 156 1.74 5.38 -2.39
C VAL A 156 2.16 5.05 -0.96
N GLU A 157 2.40 6.09 -0.16
CA GLU A 157 2.66 5.97 1.28
C GLU A 157 1.34 5.89 2.05
N ALA A 158 0.75 4.68 2.09
CA ALA A 158 -0.60 4.48 2.60
C ALA A 158 -0.75 4.75 4.12
N THR A 159 0.37 4.88 4.86
CA THR A 159 0.37 5.22 6.28
C THR A 159 0.36 6.73 6.53
N ALA A 160 0.60 7.54 5.51
CA ALA A 160 0.66 8.99 5.68
C ALA A 160 -0.73 9.63 5.62
N HIS A 161 -1.00 10.50 6.56
CA HIS A 161 -2.25 11.24 6.59
C HIS A 161 -2.39 12.18 5.39
N TYR A 162 -3.58 12.25 4.77
CA TYR A 162 -3.83 13.12 3.63
C TYR A 162 -3.75 14.59 4.01
N ASP A 163 -2.84 15.34 3.40
CA ASP A 163 -2.56 16.75 3.72
C ASP A 163 -3.30 17.75 2.79
N GLY A 164 -4.15 17.26 1.91
CA GLY A 164 -4.90 18.08 0.93
C GLY A 164 -4.16 18.34 -0.37
N SER A 165 -2.96 17.79 -0.55
CA SER A 165 -2.21 17.80 -1.82
C SER A 165 -2.23 16.42 -2.47
N SER A 166 -1.78 16.30 -3.72
CA SER A 166 -1.61 14.99 -4.36
C SER A 166 -0.50 14.21 -3.63
N MET A 167 -0.86 12.99 -3.19
CA MET A 167 0.03 12.11 -2.45
C MET A 167 0.57 10.97 -3.32
N ILE A 168 -0.16 10.56 -4.36
CA ILE A 168 0.26 9.52 -5.29
C ILE A 168 1.40 10.03 -6.17
N GLY A 169 2.51 9.27 -6.20
CA GLY A 169 3.75 9.64 -6.87
C GLY A 169 4.69 10.49 -6.02
N ARG A 170 4.35 10.74 -4.75
CA ARG A 170 5.20 11.45 -3.80
C ARG A 170 5.91 10.47 -2.89
N ASN A 171 7.20 10.24 -3.11
CA ASN A 171 8.03 9.47 -2.20
C ASN A 171 8.50 10.37 -1.04
N PRO A 172 8.10 10.10 0.23
CA PRO A 172 8.50 10.92 1.38
C PRO A 172 9.92 10.59 1.89
N TRP A 173 10.50 9.48 1.45
CA TRP A 173 11.77 8.98 1.96
C TRP A 173 12.97 9.66 1.30
N TYR A 174 14.03 9.86 2.07
CA TYR A 174 15.30 10.39 1.58
C TYR A 174 15.97 9.43 0.58
N ASP A 175 15.92 8.12 0.89
CA ASP A 175 16.50 7.08 0.04
C ASP A 175 15.75 5.75 0.21
N VAL A 176 15.80 4.91 -0.84
CA VAL A 176 15.14 3.59 -0.90
C VAL A 176 16.12 2.59 -1.50
N GLN A 177 16.28 1.43 -0.87
CA GLN A 177 17.14 0.35 -1.39
C GLN A 177 16.53 -1.04 -1.15
N ASN A 178 17.15 -2.07 -1.73
CA ASN A 178 16.84 -3.49 -1.50
C ASN A 178 15.33 -3.78 -1.58
N HIS A 179 14.63 -3.18 -2.56
CA HIS A 179 13.19 -3.38 -2.70
C HIS A 179 12.83 -4.51 -3.68
N GLY A 180 11.71 -5.17 -3.39
CA GLY A 180 11.03 -6.11 -4.26
C GLY A 180 9.55 -5.74 -4.38
N PHE A 181 8.86 -6.33 -5.36
CA PHE A 181 7.44 -6.07 -5.59
C PHE A 181 6.66 -7.37 -5.80
N TYR A 182 5.38 -7.32 -5.53
CA TYR A 182 4.38 -8.32 -5.87
C TYR A 182 3.22 -7.66 -6.61
N ASP A 183 2.94 -8.15 -7.81
CA ASP A 183 1.79 -7.76 -8.64
C ASP A 183 0.57 -8.56 -8.14
N VAL A 184 -0.44 -7.90 -7.63
CA VAL A 184 -1.66 -8.54 -7.14
C VAL A 184 -2.61 -8.71 -8.32
N GLU A 185 -2.76 -9.95 -8.83
CA GLU A 185 -3.68 -10.28 -9.93
C GLU A 185 -5.06 -10.77 -9.44
#